data_ad4a9739c49c0ff94ce95f1915287449
#
_entry.id   ad4a9739c49c0ff94ce95f1915287449
#
_cell.length_a   1.000
_cell.length_b   1.000
_cell.length_c   1.000
_cell.angle_alpha   90.00
_cell.angle_beta   90.00
_cell.angle_gamma   90.00
#
_symmetry.space_group_name_H-M   'P 1'
#
loop_
_entity.id
_entity.type
_entity.pdbx_description
1 polymer ?
#
loop_
_entity_poly.entity_id
_entity_poly.type
_entity_poly.pdbx_seq_one_letter_code
_entity_poly.pdbx_strand_id
1 'polypeptide(L)' 'MHIGKLIFRFRFPGCQSLKEKRGRTRGLRDRFGKNPMLSVCEMGLADSHQFSEWAFLACSLERSLIDKNFSKIEDFVS' A
#
# COMPACT_ATOMS: atom_id res chain seq x y z
N MET A 1 11.59 -20.03 2.87
CA MET A 1 10.87 -18.78 3.17
C MET A 1 10.45 -18.10 1.88
N HIS A 2 9.25 -17.61 1.84
CA HIS A 2 8.72 -16.86 0.71
C HIS A 2 8.73 -15.38 1.00
N ILE A 3 9.02 -14.58 -0.02
CA ILE A 3 8.98 -13.12 0.07
C ILE A 3 8.11 -12.63 -1.07
N GLY A 4 7.15 -11.75 -0.75
CA GLY A 4 6.28 -11.16 -1.75
C GLY A 4 6.42 -9.64 -1.76
N LYS A 5 6.25 -9.06 -2.94
CA LYS A 5 6.25 -7.63 -3.14
C LYS A 5 5.06 -7.25 -4.00
N LEU A 6 4.30 -6.25 -3.55
CA LEU A 6 3.14 -5.74 -4.26
C LEU A 6 3.26 -4.23 -4.35
N ILE A 7 3.20 -3.68 -5.54
CA ILE A 7 3.34 -2.25 -5.77
C ILE A 7 2.09 -1.73 -6.45
N PHE A 8 1.54 -0.62 -5.91
CA PHE A 8 0.43 0.10 -6.52
C PHE A 8 0.83 1.52 -6.83
N ARG A 9 0.35 2.00 -7.95
CA ARG A 9 0.40 3.42 -8.29
C ARG A 9 -1.04 3.94 -8.28
N PHE A 10 -1.30 4.92 -7.41
CA PHE A 10 -2.62 5.51 -7.26
C PHE A 10 -2.66 6.86 -7.97
N ARG A 11 -3.82 7.17 -8.52
CA ARG A 11 -4.13 8.47 -9.09
C ARG A 11 -5.29 9.07 -8.29
N PHE A 12 -5.13 10.35 -7.91
CA PHE A 12 -6.15 11.10 -7.18
C PHE A 12 -6.57 12.32 -8.01
N PRO A 13 -7.47 12.17 -8.99
CA PRO A 13 -7.90 13.28 -9.83
C PRO A 13 -8.49 14.40 -8.97
N GLY A 14 -8.10 15.66 -9.26
CA GLY A 14 -8.61 16.81 -8.53
C GLY A 14 -7.97 17.06 -7.19
N CYS A 15 -7.04 16.22 -6.75
CA CYS A 15 -6.32 16.44 -5.49
C CYS A 15 -5.36 17.62 -5.66
N GLN A 16 -5.48 18.65 -4.82
CA GLN A 16 -4.78 19.92 -5.00
C GLN A 16 -3.69 20.19 -3.95
N SER A 17 -3.50 19.31 -2.98
CA SER A 17 -2.48 19.50 -1.96
C SER A 17 -1.93 18.17 -1.45
N LEU A 18 -0.73 18.21 -0.89
CA LEU A 18 -0.14 17.04 -0.25
C LEU A 18 -0.92 16.62 0.99
N LYS A 19 -1.48 17.59 1.72
CA LYS A 19 -2.30 17.30 2.89
C LYS A 19 -3.54 16.49 2.52
N GLU A 20 -4.22 16.90 1.44
CA GLU A 20 -5.40 16.18 0.94
C GLU A 20 -5.03 14.76 0.48
N LYS A 21 -3.91 14.62 -0.25
CA LYS A 21 -3.42 13.31 -0.69
C LYS A 21 -3.12 12.42 0.49
N ARG A 22 -2.42 12.93 1.50
CA ARG A 22 -2.08 12.17 2.72
C ARG A 22 -3.33 11.71 3.45
N GLY A 23 -4.36 12.54 3.49
CA GLY A 23 -5.65 12.14 4.05
C GLY A 23 -6.27 10.95 3.33
N ARG A 24 -6.16 10.92 2.00
CA ARG A 24 -6.68 9.81 1.20
C ARG A 24 -5.86 8.52 1.33
N THR A 25 -4.54 8.62 1.54
CA THR A 25 -3.66 7.45 1.65
C THR A 25 -3.50 6.93 3.07
N ARG A 26 -3.94 7.68 4.07
CA ARG A 26 -3.81 7.28 5.49
C ARG A 26 -4.40 5.89 5.75
N GLY A 27 -5.52 5.56 5.10
CA GLY A 27 -6.17 4.27 5.27
C GLY A 27 -5.28 3.08 4.96
N LEU A 28 -4.34 3.22 4.05
CA LEU A 28 -3.40 2.15 3.73
C LEU A 28 -2.49 1.83 4.91
N ARG A 29 -1.92 2.85 5.53
CA ARG A 29 -1.06 2.66 6.71
C ARG A 29 -1.85 2.19 7.92
N ASP A 30 -3.02 2.78 8.15
CA ASP A 30 -3.83 2.46 9.32
C ASP A 30 -4.33 1.02 9.26
N ARG A 31 -4.71 0.56 8.06
CA ARG A 31 -5.27 -0.78 7.90
C ARG A 31 -4.20 -1.87 7.84
N PHE A 32 -3.11 -1.63 7.11
CA PHE A 32 -2.13 -2.67 6.82
C PHE A 32 -0.81 -2.50 7.56
N GLY A 33 -0.49 -1.29 8.04
CA GLY A 33 0.77 -1.03 8.72
C GLY A 33 0.91 -1.68 10.08
N LYS A 34 -0.19 -2.17 10.65
CA LYS A 34 -0.19 -2.87 11.95
C LYS A 34 -0.08 -4.39 11.83
N ASN A 35 -0.11 -4.90 10.61
CA ASN A 35 0.01 -6.33 10.38
C ASN A 35 1.49 -6.73 10.43
N PRO A 36 1.90 -7.62 11.36
CA PRO A 36 3.31 -7.98 11.51
C PRO A 36 3.92 -8.66 10.28
N MET A 37 3.08 -9.22 9.42
CA MET A 37 3.54 -9.87 8.18
C MET A 37 3.88 -8.86 7.09
N LEU A 38 3.36 -7.63 7.19
CA LEU A 38 3.45 -6.63 6.13
C LEU A 38 4.37 -5.47 6.52
N SER A 39 5.18 -5.04 5.58
CA SER A 39 5.85 -3.76 5.63
C SER A 39 5.25 -2.86 4.56
N VAL A 40 4.85 -1.65 4.92
CA VAL A 40 4.10 -0.74 4.06
C VAL A 40 4.84 0.59 3.97
N CYS A 41 5.09 1.06 2.76
CA CYS A 41 5.69 2.39 2.60
C CYS A 41 5.24 3.06 1.31
N GLU A 42 5.21 4.39 1.36
CA GLU A 42 5.12 5.18 0.15
C GLU A 42 6.48 5.19 -0.52
N MET A 43 6.56 4.64 -1.72
CA MET A 43 7.82 4.35 -2.39
C MET A 43 8.27 5.46 -3.32
N GLY A 44 7.33 6.19 -3.92
CA GLY A 44 7.64 7.24 -4.87
C GLY A 44 6.50 8.22 -5.04
N LEU A 45 6.78 9.31 -5.76
CA LEU A 45 5.83 10.36 -6.07
C LEU A 45 5.29 11.08 -4.82
N ALA A 46 6.08 11.10 -3.73
CA ALA A 46 5.66 11.70 -2.46
C ALA A 46 5.31 13.18 -2.60
N ASP A 47 5.98 13.90 -3.49
CA ASP A 47 5.76 15.33 -3.72
C ASP A 47 4.68 15.62 -4.77
N SER A 48 4.15 14.60 -5.42
CA SER A 48 3.06 14.77 -6.38
C SER A 48 1.72 14.91 -5.66
N HIS A 49 0.89 15.87 -6.08
CA HIS A 49 -0.45 16.04 -5.52
C HIS A 49 -1.44 14.98 -6.00
N GLN A 50 -1.21 14.42 -7.19
CA GLN A 50 -2.20 13.56 -7.84
C GLN A 50 -1.80 12.10 -7.96
N PHE A 51 -0.55 11.77 -7.64
CA PHE A 51 -0.05 10.40 -7.76
C PHE A 51 0.65 9.96 -6.49
N SER A 52 0.59 8.66 -6.22
CA SER A 52 1.32 8.04 -5.12
C SER A 52 1.69 6.62 -5.51
N GLU A 53 2.89 6.19 -5.16
CA GLU A 53 3.32 4.81 -5.32
C GLU A 53 3.56 4.18 -3.96
N TRP A 54 2.96 3.02 -3.73
CA TRP A 54 3.04 2.32 -2.46
C TRP A 54 3.54 0.91 -2.66
N ALA A 55 4.42 0.48 -1.76
CA ALA A 55 4.94 -0.89 -1.74
C ALA A 55 4.48 -1.60 -0.49
N PHE A 56 4.11 -2.86 -0.67
CA PHE A 56 3.76 -3.79 0.40
C PHE A 56 4.69 -4.98 0.29
N LEU A 57 5.46 -5.26 1.34
CA LEU A 57 6.35 -6.41 1.39
C LEU A 57 5.86 -7.39 2.44
N ALA A 58 5.95 -8.66 2.14
CA ALA A 58 5.56 -9.71 3.07
C ALA A 58 6.56 -10.86 3.03
N CYS A 59 6.77 -11.52 4.15
CA CYS A 59 7.51 -12.78 4.19
C CYS A 59 6.79 -13.79 5.06
N SER A 60 6.87 -15.05 4.69
CA SER A 60 6.26 -16.16 5.41
C SER A 60 6.88 -17.47 4.99
N LEU A 61 6.79 -18.47 5.86
CA LEU A 61 7.11 -19.84 5.49
C LEU A 61 6.03 -20.43 4.58
N GLU A 62 4.83 -19.85 4.57
CA GLU A 62 3.69 -20.32 3.78
C GLU A 62 3.32 -19.26 2.74
N ARG A 63 3.51 -19.60 1.47
CA ARG A 63 3.16 -18.70 0.36
C ARG A 63 1.67 -18.33 0.36
N SER A 64 0.81 -19.25 0.74
CA SER A 64 -0.63 -19.03 0.76
C SER A 64 -1.03 -17.87 1.68
N LEU A 65 -0.30 -17.64 2.77
CA LEU A 65 -0.56 -16.52 3.68
C LEU A 65 -0.21 -15.18 3.01
N ILE A 66 0.86 -15.14 2.24
CA ILE A 66 1.23 -13.94 1.48
C ILE A 66 0.15 -13.62 0.46
N ASP A 67 -0.28 -14.62 -0.31
CA ASP A 67 -1.31 -14.45 -1.34
C ASP A 67 -2.62 -13.97 -0.73
N LYS A 68 -3.00 -14.52 0.43
CA LYS A 68 -4.21 -14.12 1.13
C LYS A 68 -4.16 -12.66 1.59
N ASN A 69 -3.02 -12.24 2.14
CA ASN A 69 -2.85 -10.85 2.57
C ASN A 69 -2.84 -9.89 1.40
N PHE A 70 -2.18 -10.25 0.32
CA PHE A 70 -2.15 -9.41 -0.89
C PHE A 70 -3.53 -9.30 -1.53
N SER A 71 -4.33 -10.37 -1.52
CA SER A 71 -5.71 -10.31 -2.00
C SER A 71 -6.54 -9.31 -1.18
N LYS A 72 -6.36 -9.26 0.13
CA LYS A 72 -7.05 -8.28 0.98
C LYS A 72 -6.66 -6.85 0.64
N ILE A 73 -5.39 -6.61 0.33
CA ILE A 73 -4.93 -5.29 -0.08
C ILE A 73 -5.55 -4.92 -1.43
N GLU A 74 -5.52 -5.83 -2.39
CA GLU A 74 -6.12 -5.59 -3.72
C GLU A 74 -7.61 -5.28 -3.61
N ASP A 75 -8.34 -6.01 -2.77
CA ASP A 75 -9.76 -5.76 -2.55
C ASP A 75 -10.01 -4.39 -1.92
N PHE A 76 -9.14 -3.98 -1.00
CA PHE A 76 -9.27 -2.69 -0.34
C PHE A 76 -9.03 -1.52 -1.30
N VAL A 77 -8.09 -1.65 -2.24
CA VAL A 77 -7.72 -0.56 -3.15
C VAL A 77 -8.55 -0.54 -4.44
N SER A 78 -9.30 -1.58 -4.71
CA SER A 78 -10.13 -1.66 -5.92
C SER A 78 -11.44 -0.88 -5.82
#